data_a2b64fec9d9992d8c3c5d4392d215e18
#
_entry.id   a2b64fec9d9992d8c3c5d4392d215e18
#
_cell.length_a   1.000
_cell.length_b   1.000
_cell.length_c   1.000
_cell.angle_alpha   90.00
_cell.angle_beta   90.00
_cell.angle_gamma   90.00
#
_symmetry.space_group_name_H-M   'P 1'
#
loop_
_entity.id
_entity.type
_entity.pdbx_description
1 polymer ?
#
loop_
_entity_poly.entity_id
_entity_poly.type
_entity_poly.pdbx_seq_one_letter_code
_entity_poly.pdbx_strand_id
1 'polypeptide(L)'
;MTETGRAGERRGHALIEDITYAGPDGSTVAAYLITPSSTGSPADPSVRRAGVMFWHWFDPKAPDGDRTQFVEEAVQLAGDGVVSLLPQGRFPWASDPSGAAHDGPAIEAEVDRFRAGLDLLAAHRSVDPGRLAIVGHDFGAMLATLAAAGDDRVRGLVIIAATPRWGDWFLPFWDTPDDRIEYLRALRPLDPIERIADVAAPVLFQFAGDDFYIAAMSALEFRSEAAAGAELVTYEGADHAMRIPDARRDRWAFLARHLGLEGGSPRSVSAS
;
A
#
# COMPACT_ATOMS: atom_id res chain seq x y z
N MET A 1 23.90 0.31 -0.71
CA MET A 1 22.61 0.22 -1.46
C MET A 1 22.87 0.83 -2.82
N THR A 2 22.83 0.03 -3.88
CA THR A 2 23.09 0.49 -5.24
C THR A 2 21.74 0.72 -5.90
N GLU A 3 21.37 1.99 -6.04
CA GLU A 3 20.18 2.42 -6.78
C GLU A 3 20.62 2.54 -8.26
N THR A 4 20.10 1.65 -9.13
CA THR A 4 20.29 1.76 -10.58
C THR A 4 19.00 2.31 -11.17
N GLY A 5 18.95 3.64 -11.42
CA GLY A 5 17.82 4.30 -12.05
C GLY A 5 17.96 4.39 -13.56
N ARG A 6 16.87 4.15 -14.31
CA ARG A 6 16.70 4.62 -15.69
C ARG A 6 16.41 6.11 -15.70
N ALA A 7 16.67 6.78 -16.85
CA ALA A 7 16.32 8.18 -17.05
C ALA A 7 14.85 8.42 -16.68
N GLY A 8 14.59 9.32 -15.70
CA GLY A 8 13.27 9.55 -15.16
C GLY A 8 12.32 10.22 -16.14
N GLU A 9 11.05 9.82 -16.11
CA GLU A 9 9.96 10.48 -16.83
C GLU A 9 9.46 11.68 -16.01
N ARG A 10 9.32 12.84 -16.65
CA ARG A 10 8.67 14.00 -16.01
C ARG A 10 7.19 14.03 -16.36
N ARG A 11 6.33 14.10 -15.33
CA ARG A 11 4.89 14.19 -15.47
C ARG A 11 4.36 15.29 -14.55
N GLY A 12 4.05 16.47 -15.11
CA GLY A 12 3.63 17.63 -14.33
C GLY A 12 4.69 18.07 -13.31
N HIS A 13 4.34 18.05 -12.05
CA HIS A 13 5.23 18.38 -10.93
C HIS A 13 6.01 17.19 -10.37
N ALA A 14 6.01 16.06 -11.04
CA ALA A 14 6.66 14.83 -10.61
C ALA A 14 7.81 14.43 -11.53
N LEU A 15 8.83 13.83 -10.94
CA LEU A 15 9.83 13.00 -11.60
C LEU A 15 9.56 11.55 -11.20
N ILE A 16 9.34 10.68 -12.17
CA ILE A 16 9.10 9.24 -11.99
C ILE A 16 10.38 8.51 -12.39
N GLU A 17 10.98 7.80 -11.48
CA GLU A 17 12.18 7.00 -11.69
C GLU A 17 11.86 5.52 -11.49
N ASP A 18 12.24 4.69 -12.45
CA ASP A 18 12.17 3.23 -12.31
C ASP A 18 13.46 2.77 -11.64
N ILE A 19 13.35 2.33 -10.41
CA ILE A 19 14.48 1.95 -9.56
C ILE A 19 14.42 0.49 -9.15
N THR A 20 15.51 -0.03 -8.61
CA THR A 20 15.53 -1.32 -7.93
C THR A 20 16.18 -1.19 -6.57
N TYR A 21 15.72 -1.99 -5.60
CA TYR A 21 16.37 -2.12 -4.31
C TYR A 21 16.48 -3.60 -3.89
N ALA A 22 17.37 -3.88 -2.95
CA ALA A 22 17.57 -5.24 -2.45
C ALA A 22 16.53 -5.56 -1.37
N GLY A 23 15.84 -6.69 -1.51
CA GLY A 23 15.11 -7.31 -0.41
C GLY A 23 16.06 -7.97 0.60
N PRO A 24 15.57 -8.30 1.81
CA PRO A 24 16.39 -8.96 2.84
C PRO A 24 16.90 -10.35 2.43
N ASP A 25 16.16 -11.01 1.57
CA ASP A 25 16.50 -12.32 0.97
C ASP A 25 17.54 -12.22 -0.18
N GLY A 26 18.07 -11.02 -0.42
CA GLY A 26 18.98 -10.74 -1.54
C GLY A 26 18.28 -10.61 -2.90
N SER A 27 16.97 -10.74 -2.95
CA SER A 27 16.19 -10.53 -4.18
C SER A 27 16.18 -9.07 -4.60
N THR A 28 15.99 -8.83 -5.89
CA THR A 28 15.80 -7.49 -6.42
C THR A 28 14.31 -7.14 -6.47
N VAL A 29 13.94 -5.98 -5.93
CA VAL A 29 12.59 -5.41 -5.97
C VAL A 29 12.59 -4.22 -6.93
N ALA A 30 11.77 -4.29 -7.98
CA ALA A 30 11.53 -3.15 -8.86
C ALA A 30 10.53 -2.19 -8.18
N ALA A 31 10.73 -0.88 -8.34
CA ALA A 31 9.83 0.12 -7.78
C ALA A 31 9.83 1.39 -8.63
N TYR A 32 8.72 2.15 -8.59
CA TYR A 32 8.75 3.55 -8.98
C TYR A 32 9.06 4.41 -7.76
N LEU A 33 10.06 5.28 -7.89
CA LEU A 33 10.30 6.39 -6.98
C LEU A 33 9.77 7.66 -7.64
N ILE A 34 8.77 8.29 -7.02
CA ILE A 34 8.15 9.49 -7.55
C ILE A 34 8.46 10.65 -6.62
N THR A 35 9.19 11.62 -7.14
CA THR A 35 9.66 12.77 -6.37
C THR A 35 9.11 14.08 -6.92
N PRO A 36 8.87 15.10 -6.05
CA PRO A 36 8.54 16.43 -6.50
C PRO A 36 9.59 17.01 -7.44
N SER A 37 9.14 17.56 -8.56
CA SER A 37 10.00 18.19 -9.55
C SER A 37 9.51 19.61 -9.80
N SER A 38 10.36 20.62 -9.56
CA SER A 38 10.09 21.97 -10.01
C SER A 38 10.43 22.09 -11.50
N THR A 39 9.61 22.83 -12.25
CA THR A 39 9.93 23.20 -13.62
C THR A 39 11.20 24.07 -13.62
N GLY A 40 12.33 23.46 -13.98
CA GLY A 40 13.60 24.17 -14.19
C GLY A 40 14.68 24.03 -13.12
N SER A 41 14.40 23.45 -11.95
CA SER A 41 15.42 23.16 -10.93
C SER A 41 15.12 21.88 -10.20
N PRO A 42 16.14 21.11 -9.75
CA PRO A 42 15.94 20.02 -8.81
C PRO A 42 15.22 20.55 -7.55
N ALA A 43 14.36 19.72 -6.96
CA ALA A 43 13.74 20.05 -5.67
C ALA A 43 14.85 20.36 -4.65
N ASP A 44 14.67 21.42 -3.85
CA ASP A 44 15.63 21.77 -2.81
C ASP A 44 15.84 20.59 -1.84
N PRO A 45 17.04 20.01 -1.77
CA PRO A 45 17.29 18.83 -0.94
C PRO A 45 17.31 19.16 0.57
N SER A 46 17.31 20.43 0.94
CA SER A 46 17.22 20.84 2.34
C SER A 46 15.80 20.76 2.90
N VAL A 47 14.78 20.72 2.01
CA VAL A 47 13.38 20.61 2.41
C VAL A 47 13.04 19.15 2.67
N ARG A 48 12.75 18.83 3.94
CA ARG A 48 12.27 17.50 4.33
C ARG A 48 10.77 17.36 4.05
N ARG A 49 10.42 16.30 3.37
CA ARG A 49 9.08 16.03 2.80
C ARG A 49 8.43 14.83 3.46
N ALA A 50 7.11 14.74 3.40
CA ALA A 50 6.42 13.51 3.73
C ALA A 50 6.76 12.40 2.72
N GLY A 51 6.76 11.16 3.20
CA GLY A 51 6.92 9.96 2.38
C GLY A 51 5.64 9.11 2.39
N VAL A 52 5.21 8.63 1.23
CA VAL A 52 4.08 7.69 1.12
C VAL A 52 4.53 6.46 0.36
N MET A 53 4.31 5.30 0.95
CA MET A 53 4.51 4.03 0.28
C MET A 53 3.18 3.48 -0.18
N PHE A 54 3.07 3.13 -1.45
CA PHE A 54 1.89 2.55 -2.05
C PHE A 54 2.13 1.08 -2.35
N TRP A 55 1.18 0.22 -1.96
CA TRP A 55 1.19 -1.18 -2.34
C TRP A 55 -0.07 -1.53 -3.11
N HIS A 56 0.14 -1.93 -4.35
CA HIS A 56 -0.93 -2.20 -5.31
C HIS A 56 -1.67 -3.52 -5.01
N TRP A 57 -2.86 -3.67 -5.59
CA TRP A 57 -3.59 -4.91 -5.63
C TRP A 57 -2.91 -5.95 -6.52
N PHE A 58 -3.44 -7.16 -6.57
CA PHE A 58 -2.98 -8.16 -7.50
C PHE A 58 -3.91 -8.22 -8.72
N ASP A 59 -3.39 -7.85 -9.90
CA ASP A 59 -4.04 -8.10 -11.19
C ASP A 59 -3.25 -9.16 -11.96
N PRO A 60 -3.76 -10.41 -12.07
CA PRO A 60 -3.05 -11.48 -12.77
C PRO A 60 -2.89 -11.22 -14.28
N LYS A 61 -3.61 -10.26 -14.83
CA LYS A 61 -3.53 -9.86 -16.23
C LYS A 61 -2.47 -8.79 -16.49
N ALA A 62 -2.06 -8.07 -15.45
CA ALA A 62 -1.02 -7.06 -15.56
C ALA A 62 0.37 -7.72 -15.55
N PRO A 63 1.28 -7.36 -16.47
CA PRO A 63 2.62 -7.97 -16.56
C PRO A 63 3.47 -7.80 -15.30
N ASP A 64 3.18 -6.77 -14.50
CA ASP A 64 3.87 -6.40 -13.26
C ASP A 64 2.96 -6.47 -12.02
N GLY A 65 1.85 -7.23 -12.10
CA GLY A 65 0.87 -7.35 -11.03
C GLY A 65 0.11 -6.07 -10.72
N ASP A 66 0.20 -5.06 -11.59
CA ASP A 66 -0.37 -3.70 -11.50
C ASP A 66 0.40 -2.73 -10.58
N ARG A 67 1.72 -2.79 -10.57
CA ARG A 67 2.59 -1.80 -9.89
C ARG A 67 2.24 -0.35 -10.26
N THR A 68 1.63 -0.14 -11.43
CA THR A 68 1.23 1.16 -11.94
C THR A 68 -0.04 1.73 -11.31
N GLN A 69 -0.78 0.96 -10.52
CA GLN A 69 -2.09 1.31 -9.97
C GLN A 69 -2.14 2.71 -9.34
N PHE A 70 -1.13 3.08 -8.56
CA PHE A 70 -1.10 4.33 -7.81
C PHE A 70 -0.24 5.44 -8.43
N VAL A 71 0.31 5.25 -9.64
CA VAL A 71 1.20 6.22 -10.27
C VAL A 71 0.55 7.60 -10.39
N GLU A 72 -0.70 7.66 -10.86
CA GLU A 72 -1.41 8.95 -11.02
C GLU A 72 -1.66 9.67 -9.68
N GLU A 73 -1.95 8.91 -8.62
CA GLU A 73 -2.13 9.46 -7.28
C GLU A 73 -0.81 9.96 -6.70
N ALA A 74 0.26 9.21 -6.86
CA ALA A 74 1.59 9.61 -6.42
C ALA A 74 2.12 10.85 -7.18
N VAL A 75 1.80 10.97 -8.48
CA VAL A 75 2.09 12.17 -9.28
C VAL A 75 1.36 13.40 -8.73
N GLN A 76 0.09 13.25 -8.33
CA GLN A 76 -0.66 14.34 -7.71
C GLN A 76 -0.06 14.74 -6.36
N LEU A 77 0.26 13.76 -5.51
CA LEU A 77 0.90 13.99 -4.20
C LEU A 77 2.28 14.63 -4.34
N ALA A 78 3.02 14.35 -5.41
CA ALA A 78 4.29 15.04 -5.68
C ALA A 78 4.08 16.56 -5.89
N GLY A 79 2.92 16.96 -6.43
CA GLY A 79 2.52 18.38 -6.51
C GLY A 79 2.35 19.04 -5.14
N ASP A 80 2.03 18.27 -4.11
CA ASP A 80 1.90 18.68 -2.71
C ASP A 80 3.19 18.45 -1.91
N GLY A 81 4.27 18.10 -2.60
CA GLY A 81 5.60 17.94 -2.01
C GLY A 81 5.89 16.57 -1.39
N VAL A 82 5.10 15.55 -1.68
CA VAL A 82 5.29 14.19 -1.16
C VAL A 82 6.25 13.39 -2.04
N VAL A 83 7.11 12.60 -1.42
CA VAL A 83 7.91 11.56 -2.09
C VAL A 83 7.17 10.23 -1.96
N SER A 84 6.99 9.52 -3.07
CA SER A 84 6.27 8.25 -3.07
C SER A 84 7.13 7.10 -3.57
N LEU A 85 6.99 5.92 -2.95
CA LEU A 85 7.61 4.68 -3.38
C LEU A 85 6.52 3.66 -3.71
N LEU A 86 6.57 3.08 -4.91
CA LEU A 86 5.60 2.12 -5.43
C LEU A 86 6.35 0.82 -5.82
N PRO A 87 6.62 -0.08 -4.87
CA PRO A 87 7.28 -1.34 -5.18
C PRO A 87 6.35 -2.30 -5.90
N GLN A 88 6.93 -3.16 -6.71
CA GLN A 88 6.25 -4.30 -7.31
C GLN A 88 6.12 -5.42 -6.28
N GLY A 89 4.88 -5.72 -5.90
CA GLY A 89 4.55 -6.84 -5.05
C GLY A 89 4.78 -8.18 -5.76
N ARG A 90 5.24 -9.16 -5.02
CA ARG A 90 5.17 -10.57 -5.41
C ARG A 90 4.02 -11.19 -4.66
N PHE A 91 3.05 -11.65 -5.41
CA PHE A 91 1.95 -12.39 -4.83
C PHE A 91 2.27 -13.88 -5.02
N PRO A 92 2.47 -14.64 -3.95
CA PRO A 92 2.81 -16.06 -4.05
C PRO A 92 1.72 -16.87 -4.75
N TRP A 93 0.53 -16.29 -4.88
CA TRP A 93 -0.66 -16.90 -5.42
C TRP A 93 -1.02 -16.39 -6.82
N ALA A 94 -0.08 -16.41 -7.74
CA ALA A 94 -0.44 -16.26 -9.17
C ALA A 94 -1.30 -17.43 -9.68
N SER A 95 -1.37 -18.52 -8.90
CA SER A 95 -2.18 -19.72 -9.07
C SER A 95 -2.76 -20.14 -7.72
N ASP A 96 -3.25 -21.37 -7.61
CA ASP A 96 -3.75 -21.90 -6.34
C ASP A 96 -2.68 -21.91 -5.25
N PRO A 97 -3.08 -21.74 -3.97
CA PRO A 97 -2.19 -21.84 -2.83
C PRO A 97 -1.39 -23.16 -2.82
N SER A 98 -0.14 -23.07 -2.43
CA SER A 98 0.80 -24.20 -2.44
C SER A 98 0.84 -24.98 -1.12
N GLY A 99 0.09 -24.54 -0.13
CA GLY A 99 0.06 -25.10 1.21
C GLY A 99 0.71 -24.21 2.27
N ALA A 100 0.29 -24.37 3.51
CA ALA A 100 0.68 -23.49 4.61
C ALA A 100 2.21 -23.43 4.83
N ALA A 101 2.90 -24.55 4.63
CA ALA A 101 4.36 -24.63 4.76
C ALA A 101 5.12 -23.76 3.72
N HIS A 102 4.50 -23.44 2.61
CA HIS A 102 5.03 -22.57 1.58
C HIS A 102 4.47 -21.14 1.70
N ASP A 103 3.15 -21.03 1.86
CA ASP A 103 2.46 -19.75 1.73
C ASP A 103 2.72 -18.81 2.92
N GLY A 104 2.83 -19.37 4.14
CA GLY A 104 3.20 -18.59 5.33
C GLY A 104 4.56 -17.89 5.16
N PRO A 105 5.65 -18.65 4.92
CA PRO A 105 6.96 -18.03 4.66
C PRO A 105 6.98 -17.06 3.48
N ALA A 106 6.16 -17.29 2.43
CA ALA A 106 6.06 -16.39 1.29
C ALA A 106 5.42 -15.03 1.68
N ILE A 107 4.37 -15.05 2.53
CA ILE A 107 3.78 -13.83 3.10
C ILE A 107 4.82 -13.07 3.94
N GLU A 108 5.51 -13.76 4.84
CA GLU A 108 6.53 -13.15 5.70
C GLU A 108 7.65 -12.51 4.88
N ALA A 109 8.17 -13.22 3.88
CA ALA A 109 9.20 -12.69 2.99
C ALA A 109 8.73 -11.44 2.24
N GLU A 110 7.46 -11.39 1.84
CA GLU A 110 6.92 -10.22 1.15
C GLU A 110 6.74 -9.03 2.10
N VAL A 111 6.31 -9.26 3.35
CA VAL A 111 6.28 -8.23 4.40
C VAL A 111 7.68 -7.67 4.65
N ASP A 112 8.71 -8.50 4.70
CA ASP A 112 10.08 -8.05 4.91
C ASP A 112 10.62 -7.24 3.73
N ARG A 113 10.25 -7.59 2.50
CA ARG A 113 10.57 -6.81 1.29
C ARG A 113 9.89 -5.44 1.32
N PHE A 114 8.66 -5.39 1.85
CA PHE A 114 7.94 -4.15 2.05
C PHE A 114 8.63 -3.26 3.09
N ARG A 115 9.03 -3.81 4.22
CA ARG A 115 9.78 -3.09 5.25
C ARG A 115 11.09 -2.53 4.73
N ALA A 116 11.81 -3.30 3.90
CA ALA A 116 13.02 -2.81 3.23
C ALA A 116 12.75 -1.61 2.31
N GLY A 117 11.58 -1.58 1.65
CA GLY A 117 11.12 -0.42 0.88
C GLY A 117 10.81 0.80 1.76
N LEU A 118 10.19 0.60 2.93
CA LEU A 118 9.98 1.67 3.92
C LEU A 118 11.32 2.23 4.44
N ASP A 119 12.31 1.36 4.67
CA ASP A 119 13.66 1.77 5.07
C ASP A 119 14.33 2.62 3.98
N LEU A 120 14.19 2.21 2.71
CA LEU A 120 14.68 2.98 1.57
C LEU A 120 14.02 4.36 1.50
N LEU A 121 12.68 4.41 1.63
CA LEU A 121 11.93 5.66 1.61
C LEU A 121 12.32 6.58 2.78
N ALA A 122 12.43 6.04 3.99
CA ALA A 122 12.84 6.77 5.19
C ALA A 122 14.27 7.31 5.08
N ALA A 123 15.16 6.58 4.42
CA ALA A 123 16.56 6.98 4.19
C ALA A 123 16.73 7.96 3.02
N HIS A 124 15.68 8.20 2.22
CA HIS A 124 15.75 9.12 1.10
C HIS A 124 16.05 10.55 1.59
N ARG A 125 17.05 11.20 0.99
CA ARG A 125 17.58 12.52 1.44
C ARG A 125 16.53 13.62 1.59
N SER A 126 15.43 13.56 0.86
CA SER A 126 14.36 14.56 0.89
C SER A 126 13.18 14.14 1.76
N VAL A 127 13.22 12.98 2.41
CA VAL A 127 12.11 12.47 3.24
C VAL A 127 12.39 12.72 4.72
N ASP A 128 11.36 13.16 5.43
CA ASP A 128 11.33 13.19 6.87
C ASP A 128 10.87 11.82 7.38
N PRO A 129 11.73 11.03 8.02
CA PRO A 129 11.36 9.69 8.51
C PRO A 129 10.27 9.70 9.60
N GLY A 130 9.98 10.86 10.19
CA GLY A 130 8.86 11.06 11.11
C GLY A 130 7.51 11.36 10.43
N ARG A 131 7.47 11.39 9.09
CA ARG A 131 6.28 11.75 8.29
C ARG A 131 6.03 10.71 7.19
N LEU A 132 5.93 9.43 7.56
CA LEU A 132 5.68 8.33 6.64
C LEU A 132 4.23 7.85 6.73
N ALA A 133 3.65 7.50 5.59
CA ALA A 133 2.37 6.80 5.54
C ALA A 133 2.41 5.64 4.54
N ILE A 134 1.46 4.74 4.69
CA ILE A 134 1.29 3.57 3.85
C ILE A 134 -0.13 3.56 3.29
N VAL A 135 -0.25 3.26 2.01
CA VAL A 135 -1.52 3.03 1.31
C VAL A 135 -1.44 1.66 0.67
N GLY A 136 -2.35 0.78 1.02
CA GLY A 136 -2.44 -0.54 0.42
C GLY A 136 -3.82 -0.82 -0.16
N HIS A 137 -3.89 -1.66 -1.18
CA HIS A 137 -5.14 -2.12 -1.79
C HIS A 137 -5.14 -3.65 -1.88
N ASP A 138 -6.25 -4.29 -1.49
CA ASP A 138 -6.44 -5.73 -1.58
C ASP A 138 -5.32 -6.49 -0.84
N PHE A 139 -4.62 -7.42 -1.49
CA PHE A 139 -3.43 -8.07 -0.92
C PHE A 139 -2.36 -7.08 -0.47
N GLY A 140 -2.19 -6.00 -1.23
CA GLY A 140 -1.27 -4.93 -0.83
C GLY A 140 -1.65 -4.29 0.50
N ALA A 141 -2.94 -4.17 0.82
CA ALA A 141 -3.38 -3.64 2.10
C ALA A 141 -3.24 -4.65 3.25
N MET A 142 -3.42 -5.95 2.96
CA MET A 142 -3.16 -7.01 3.93
C MET A 142 -1.69 -7.02 4.36
N LEU A 143 -0.77 -7.00 3.38
CA LEU A 143 0.67 -6.93 3.61
C LEU A 143 1.08 -5.62 4.30
N ALA A 144 0.47 -4.49 3.90
CA ALA A 144 0.70 -3.17 4.49
C ALA A 144 0.34 -3.15 5.99
N THR A 145 -0.75 -3.82 6.37
CA THR A 145 -1.15 -3.97 7.77
C THR A 145 -0.09 -4.70 8.58
N LEU A 146 0.40 -5.83 8.05
CA LEU A 146 1.46 -6.62 8.69
C LEU A 146 2.78 -5.84 8.80
N ALA A 147 3.11 -5.06 7.78
CA ALA A 147 4.33 -4.24 7.78
C ALA A 147 4.25 -3.05 8.74
N ALA A 148 3.08 -2.42 8.87
CA ALA A 148 2.86 -1.28 9.76
C ALA A 148 2.77 -1.67 11.22
N ALA A 149 2.41 -2.92 11.52
CA ALA A 149 2.30 -3.42 12.89
C ALA A 149 3.67 -3.35 13.60
N GLY A 150 3.73 -2.53 14.65
CA GLY A 150 4.95 -2.30 15.44
C GLY A 150 5.97 -1.36 14.80
N ASP A 151 5.66 -0.68 13.69
CA ASP A 151 6.55 0.34 13.10
C ASP A 151 6.10 1.76 13.50
N ASP A 152 6.77 2.34 14.47
CA ASP A 152 6.48 3.66 15.02
C ASP A 152 6.75 4.83 14.06
N ARG A 153 7.39 4.59 12.91
CA ARG A 153 7.63 5.61 11.88
C ARG A 153 6.37 5.93 11.08
N VAL A 154 5.43 4.98 11.01
CA VAL A 154 4.19 5.13 10.26
C VAL A 154 3.27 6.11 10.99
N ARG A 155 2.81 7.13 10.28
CA ARG A 155 1.90 8.20 10.76
C ARG A 155 0.51 8.11 10.19
N GLY A 156 0.26 7.17 9.29
CA GLY A 156 -1.04 6.90 8.73
C GLY A 156 -1.03 5.62 7.91
N LEU A 157 -2.07 4.81 8.05
CA LEU A 157 -2.28 3.60 7.25
C LEU A 157 -3.63 3.71 6.56
N VAL A 158 -3.66 3.51 5.24
CA VAL A 158 -4.90 3.41 4.47
C VAL A 158 -5.04 1.98 3.96
N ILE A 159 -6.15 1.36 4.30
CA ILE A 159 -6.53 -0.01 3.93
C ILE A 159 -7.68 0.07 2.95
N ILE A 160 -7.45 -0.31 1.70
CA ILE A 160 -8.44 -0.25 0.63
C ILE A 160 -8.86 -1.67 0.28
N ALA A 161 -10.15 -1.99 0.41
CA ALA A 161 -10.78 -3.23 -0.04
C ALA A 161 -9.95 -4.48 0.29
N ALA A 162 -9.60 -4.67 1.57
CA ALA A 162 -8.81 -5.80 2.05
C ALA A 162 -9.66 -6.75 2.91
N THR A 163 -9.37 -8.05 2.84
CA THR A 163 -9.94 -9.01 3.77
C THR A 163 -9.19 -9.00 5.11
N PRO A 164 -9.87 -9.29 6.22
CA PRO A 164 -9.23 -9.39 7.53
C PRO A 164 -8.33 -10.61 7.69
N ARG A 165 -8.54 -11.65 6.86
CA ARG A 165 -7.83 -12.93 6.94
C ARG A 165 -7.46 -13.44 5.55
N TRP A 166 -6.33 -14.13 5.44
CA TRP A 166 -5.92 -14.78 4.20
C TRP A 166 -6.92 -15.84 3.74
N GLY A 167 -7.51 -16.57 4.67
CA GLY A 167 -8.53 -17.57 4.37
C GLY A 167 -9.79 -17.01 3.72
N ASP A 168 -10.13 -15.76 3.97
CA ASP A 168 -11.29 -15.10 3.37
C ASP A 168 -11.10 -14.91 1.85
N TRP A 169 -9.85 -14.83 1.38
CA TRP A 169 -9.50 -14.88 -0.03
C TRP A 169 -9.40 -16.29 -0.56
N PHE A 170 -8.61 -17.16 0.09
CA PHE A 170 -8.20 -18.43 -0.49
C PHE A 170 -9.33 -19.43 -0.54
N LEU A 171 -10.14 -19.52 0.51
CA LEU A 171 -11.16 -20.55 0.59
C LEU A 171 -12.33 -20.36 -0.39
N PRO A 172 -12.78 -19.13 -0.73
CA PRO A 172 -13.83 -18.93 -1.72
C PRO A 172 -13.36 -19.03 -3.18
N PHE A 173 -12.10 -18.64 -3.47
CA PHE A 173 -11.66 -18.35 -4.84
C PHE A 173 -10.57 -19.28 -5.37
N TRP A 174 -9.91 -20.04 -4.51
CA TRP A 174 -8.84 -20.97 -4.90
C TRP A 174 -9.01 -22.33 -4.24
N ASP A 175 -8.47 -23.36 -4.89
CA ASP A 175 -8.35 -24.67 -4.28
C ASP A 175 -7.16 -24.70 -3.32
N THR A 176 -7.40 -25.07 -2.07
CA THR A 176 -6.33 -25.24 -1.08
C THR A 176 -5.87 -26.69 -1.05
N PRO A 177 -4.54 -26.96 -1.12
CA PRO A 177 -4.03 -28.32 -1.19
C PRO A 177 -4.06 -29.06 0.15
N ASP A 178 -4.10 -28.31 1.26
CA ASP A 178 -4.05 -28.83 2.61
C ASP A 178 -5.45 -29.04 3.22
N ASP A 179 -5.50 -29.70 4.36
CA ASP A 179 -6.70 -29.65 5.20
C ASP A 179 -7.03 -28.19 5.55
N ARG A 180 -8.25 -27.77 5.25
CA ARG A 180 -8.67 -26.36 5.39
C ARG A 180 -8.49 -25.83 6.81
N ILE A 181 -8.77 -26.63 7.82
CA ILE A 181 -8.67 -26.23 9.22
C ILE A 181 -7.20 -26.04 9.60
N GLU A 182 -6.34 -26.95 9.16
CA GLU A 182 -4.91 -26.86 9.42
C GLU A 182 -4.28 -25.67 8.68
N TYR A 183 -4.67 -25.46 7.41
CA TYR A 183 -4.24 -24.33 6.60
C TYR A 183 -4.58 -22.98 7.26
N LEU A 184 -5.84 -22.79 7.64
CA LEU A 184 -6.29 -21.59 8.34
C LEU A 184 -5.57 -21.38 9.67
N ARG A 185 -5.37 -22.45 10.45
CA ARG A 185 -4.66 -22.37 11.72
C ARG A 185 -3.22 -21.94 11.55
N ALA A 186 -2.56 -22.43 10.51
CA ALA A 186 -1.16 -22.11 10.22
C ALA A 186 -0.98 -20.67 9.74
N LEU A 187 -1.93 -20.13 8.94
CA LEU A 187 -1.88 -18.74 8.46
C LEU A 187 -2.36 -17.72 9.49
N ARG A 188 -3.14 -18.12 10.47
CA ARG A 188 -3.74 -17.20 11.45
C ARG A 188 -2.78 -16.18 12.07
N PRO A 189 -1.53 -16.51 12.45
CA PRO A 189 -0.60 -15.51 13.01
C PRO A 189 -0.24 -14.38 12.03
N LEU A 190 -0.47 -14.61 10.74
CA LEU A 190 -0.24 -13.68 9.64
C LEU A 190 -1.53 -13.01 9.16
N ASP A 191 -2.69 -13.31 9.75
CA ASP A 191 -3.92 -12.63 9.40
C ASP A 191 -3.83 -11.15 9.79
N PRO A 192 -4.18 -10.21 8.89
CA PRO A 192 -4.15 -8.78 9.18
C PRO A 192 -4.95 -8.41 10.44
N ILE A 193 -6.08 -9.08 10.69
CA ILE A 193 -6.93 -8.82 11.86
C ILE A 193 -6.23 -9.12 13.19
N GLU A 194 -5.32 -10.07 13.23
CA GLU A 194 -4.53 -10.42 14.43
C GLU A 194 -3.43 -9.39 14.72
N ARG A 195 -3.14 -8.51 13.76
CA ARG A 195 -2.04 -7.56 13.84
C ARG A 195 -2.45 -6.09 13.77
N ILE A 196 -3.69 -5.81 13.39
CA ILE A 196 -4.16 -4.41 13.23
C ILE A 196 -4.14 -3.62 14.55
N ALA A 197 -4.34 -4.29 15.69
CA ALA A 197 -4.25 -3.66 17.01
C ALA A 197 -2.83 -3.17 17.35
N ASP A 198 -1.79 -3.77 16.72
CA ASP A 198 -0.39 -3.38 16.88
C ASP A 198 0.00 -2.17 16.02
N VAL A 199 -0.91 -1.65 15.19
CA VAL A 199 -0.69 -0.45 14.39
C VAL A 199 -0.98 0.78 15.25
N ALA A 200 0.07 1.50 15.66
CA ALA A 200 -0.06 2.69 16.49
C ALA A 200 -0.56 3.92 15.71
N ALA A 201 -0.42 3.91 14.38
CA ALA A 201 -0.84 5.00 13.51
C ALA A 201 -2.37 5.08 13.39
N PRO A 202 -2.95 6.26 13.11
CA PRO A 202 -4.31 6.38 12.61
C PRO A 202 -4.54 5.51 11.37
N VAL A 203 -5.73 4.89 11.29
CA VAL A 203 -6.09 3.99 10.18
C VAL A 203 -7.36 4.49 9.50
N LEU A 204 -7.32 4.54 8.17
CA LEU A 204 -8.49 4.75 7.31
C LEU A 204 -8.79 3.46 6.55
N PHE A 205 -9.97 2.92 6.78
CA PHE A 205 -10.54 1.81 6.00
C PHE A 205 -11.45 2.38 4.91
N GLN A 206 -11.22 1.95 3.67
CA GLN A 206 -12.03 2.30 2.50
C GLN A 206 -12.54 1.04 1.83
N PHE A 207 -13.86 0.86 1.80
CA PHE A 207 -14.49 -0.31 1.21
C PHE A 207 -15.51 0.06 0.15
N ALA A 208 -15.66 -0.82 -0.83
CA ALA A 208 -16.64 -0.69 -1.89
C ALA A 208 -18.00 -1.22 -1.42
N GLY A 209 -19.09 -0.52 -1.78
CA GLY A 209 -20.44 -0.96 -1.45
C GLY A 209 -20.90 -2.14 -2.29
N ASP A 210 -20.42 -2.24 -3.53
CA ASP A 210 -20.75 -3.30 -4.48
C ASP A 210 -19.55 -4.25 -4.72
N ASP A 211 -18.76 -4.50 -3.66
CA ASP A 211 -17.61 -5.40 -3.74
C ASP A 211 -18.07 -6.86 -3.90
N PHE A 212 -17.65 -7.49 -5.00
CA PHE A 212 -17.95 -8.90 -5.25
C PHE A 212 -17.11 -9.84 -4.36
N TYR A 213 -15.91 -9.40 -3.97
CA TYR A 213 -14.94 -10.25 -3.28
C TYR A 213 -15.03 -10.12 -1.76
N ILE A 214 -15.36 -8.94 -1.24
CA ILE A 214 -15.27 -8.63 0.19
C ILE A 214 -16.66 -8.32 0.75
N ALA A 215 -17.11 -9.14 1.68
CA ALA A 215 -18.38 -8.91 2.36
C ALA A 215 -18.30 -7.67 3.28
N ALA A 216 -19.39 -6.88 3.31
CA ALA A 216 -19.46 -5.70 4.19
C ALA A 216 -19.18 -6.02 5.68
N MET A 217 -19.58 -7.20 6.14
CA MET A 217 -19.31 -7.65 7.52
C MET A 217 -17.80 -7.80 7.79
N SER A 218 -17.01 -8.24 6.81
CA SER A 218 -15.55 -8.35 6.93
C SER A 218 -14.91 -6.98 7.17
N ALA A 219 -15.41 -5.93 6.51
CA ALA A 219 -14.95 -4.55 6.72
C ALA A 219 -15.23 -4.06 8.16
N LEU A 220 -16.42 -4.32 8.68
CA LEU A 220 -16.81 -3.96 10.03
C LEU A 220 -15.98 -4.73 11.08
N GLU A 221 -15.80 -6.02 10.88
CA GLU A 221 -15.00 -6.87 11.74
C GLU A 221 -13.54 -6.38 11.78
N PHE A 222 -12.94 -6.14 10.62
CA PHE A 222 -11.55 -5.69 10.54
C PHE A 222 -11.37 -4.34 11.27
N ARG A 223 -12.28 -3.40 11.03
CA ARG A 223 -12.26 -2.09 11.70
C ARG A 223 -12.44 -2.22 13.21
N SER A 224 -13.23 -3.19 13.70
CA SER A 224 -13.51 -3.32 15.14
C SER A 224 -12.28 -3.72 15.96
N GLU A 225 -11.32 -4.40 15.35
CA GLU A 225 -10.06 -4.81 15.99
C GLU A 225 -8.96 -3.73 15.90
N ALA A 226 -9.17 -2.69 15.11
CA ALA A 226 -8.24 -1.57 15.02
C ALA A 226 -8.34 -0.65 16.25
N ALA A 227 -7.29 0.13 16.48
CA ALA A 227 -7.26 1.11 17.57
C ALA A 227 -8.46 2.07 17.55
N ALA A 228 -8.85 2.58 18.72
CA ALA A 228 -9.92 3.56 18.86
C ALA A 228 -9.63 4.80 17.98
N GLY A 229 -10.61 5.22 17.18
CA GLY A 229 -10.47 6.35 16.25
C GLY A 229 -10.14 5.95 14.81
N ALA A 230 -9.99 4.65 14.50
CA ALA A 230 -9.93 4.21 13.12
C ALA A 230 -11.20 4.62 12.35
N GLU A 231 -11.01 5.18 11.16
CA GLU A 231 -12.08 5.66 10.28
C GLU A 231 -12.50 4.54 9.33
N LEU A 232 -13.79 4.39 9.06
CA LEU A 232 -14.33 3.46 8.06
C LEU A 232 -15.26 4.21 7.12
N VAL A 233 -14.99 4.14 5.83
CA VAL A 233 -15.85 4.71 4.79
C VAL A 233 -16.19 3.61 3.79
N THR A 234 -17.50 3.44 3.55
CA THR A 234 -18.02 2.56 2.49
C THR A 234 -18.58 3.43 1.37
N TYR A 235 -18.20 3.15 0.15
CA TYR A 235 -18.58 3.93 -1.04
C TYR A 235 -19.64 3.14 -1.81
N GLU A 236 -20.89 3.60 -1.72
CA GLU A 236 -22.00 3.01 -2.47
C GLU A 236 -21.73 3.07 -3.99
N GLY A 237 -22.05 2.01 -4.71
CA GLY A 237 -21.85 1.91 -6.15
C GLY A 237 -20.40 1.77 -6.60
N ALA A 238 -19.46 1.73 -5.68
CA ALA A 238 -18.07 1.40 -5.99
C ALA A 238 -17.87 -0.12 -6.05
N ASP A 239 -17.09 -0.58 -7.02
CA ASP A 239 -16.60 -1.95 -7.10
C ASP A 239 -15.25 -2.11 -6.37
N HIS A 240 -14.74 -3.34 -6.33
CA HIS A 240 -13.47 -3.68 -5.68
C HIS A 240 -12.28 -2.82 -6.14
N ALA A 241 -12.26 -2.37 -7.38
CA ALA A 241 -11.16 -1.56 -7.92
C ALA A 241 -11.08 -0.15 -7.30
N MET A 242 -12.13 0.31 -6.61
CA MET A 242 -12.15 1.58 -5.88
C MET A 242 -11.73 2.81 -6.71
N ARG A 243 -12.04 2.79 -8.03
CA ARG A 243 -11.65 3.84 -8.99
C ARG A 243 -12.62 5.01 -8.98
N ILE A 244 -12.98 5.51 -7.81
CA ILE A 244 -13.90 6.63 -7.65
C ILE A 244 -13.21 7.88 -7.09
N PRO A 245 -13.58 9.08 -7.54
CA PRO A 245 -12.95 10.33 -7.09
C PRO A 245 -13.08 10.57 -5.59
N ASP A 246 -14.21 10.20 -5.00
CA ASP A 246 -14.48 10.41 -3.57
C ASP A 246 -13.53 9.63 -2.69
N ALA A 247 -13.26 8.35 -3.00
CA ALA A 247 -12.31 7.54 -2.25
C ALA A 247 -10.89 8.15 -2.30
N ARG A 248 -10.48 8.67 -3.47
CA ARG A 248 -9.19 9.34 -3.63
C ARG A 248 -9.13 10.64 -2.84
N ARG A 249 -10.20 11.44 -2.89
CA ARG A 249 -10.29 12.69 -2.12
C ARG A 249 -10.18 12.46 -0.61
N ASP A 250 -10.92 11.48 -0.09
CA ASP A 250 -10.94 11.19 1.34
C ASP A 250 -9.60 10.63 1.81
N ARG A 251 -8.96 9.79 1.01
CA ARG A 251 -7.60 9.28 1.25
C ARG A 251 -6.57 10.42 1.26
N TRP A 252 -6.66 11.34 0.28
CA TRP A 252 -5.80 12.51 0.26
C TRP A 252 -5.99 13.37 1.52
N ALA A 253 -7.24 13.65 1.94
CA ALA A 253 -7.55 14.42 3.14
C ALA A 253 -7.00 13.75 4.41
N PHE A 254 -7.09 12.43 4.50
CA PHE A 254 -6.50 11.65 5.59
C PHE A 254 -4.96 11.79 5.61
N LEU A 255 -4.31 11.58 4.48
CA LEU A 255 -2.85 11.73 4.38
C LEU A 255 -2.40 13.17 4.69
N ALA A 256 -3.11 14.18 4.19
CA ALA A 256 -2.80 15.59 4.46
C ALA A 256 -2.84 15.89 5.96
N ARG A 257 -3.88 15.42 6.65
CA ARG A 257 -4.06 15.61 8.11
C ARG A 257 -2.93 14.97 8.92
N HIS A 258 -2.57 13.73 8.61
CA HIS A 258 -1.63 12.96 9.42
C HIS A 258 -0.16 13.16 9.04
N LEU A 259 0.10 13.63 7.82
CA LEU A 259 1.43 13.99 7.35
C LEU A 259 1.73 15.50 7.42
N GLY A 260 0.76 16.33 7.82
CA GLY A 260 0.92 17.78 7.88
C GLY A 260 1.24 18.36 6.49
N LEU A 261 0.47 17.96 5.46
CA LEU A 261 0.63 18.53 4.13
C LEU A 261 -0.03 19.91 4.10
N GLU A 262 0.70 20.91 3.64
CA GLU A 262 0.15 22.27 3.50
C GLU A 262 -0.60 22.38 2.17
N GLY A 263 -1.89 22.73 2.23
CA GLY A 263 -2.66 23.32 1.14
C GLY A 263 -3.38 22.34 0.21
N GLY A 264 -4.65 22.63 0.01
CA GLY A 264 -5.41 22.33 -1.19
C GLY A 264 -6.12 20.98 -1.21
N SER A 265 -7.37 21.00 -1.61
CA SER A 265 -8.09 19.81 -2.11
C SER A 265 -7.36 19.21 -3.31
N PRO A 266 -7.51 17.91 -3.59
CA PRO A 266 -6.96 17.28 -4.79
C PRO A 266 -7.35 18.12 -6.01
N ARG A 267 -6.34 18.53 -6.78
CA ARG A 267 -6.59 19.34 -7.99
C ARG A 267 -7.36 18.47 -8.96
N SER A 268 -8.51 18.94 -9.40
CA SER A 268 -9.29 18.28 -10.44
C SER A 268 -8.43 18.12 -11.70
N VAL A 269 -8.17 16.87 -12.08
CA VAL A 269 -7.60 16.58 -13.40
C VAL A 269 -8.71 16.83 -14.40
N SER A 270 -8.61 17.91 -15.19
CA SER A 270 -9.41 18.04 -16.39
C SER A 270 -9.01 16.91 -17.33
N ALA A 271 -9.96 16.01 -17.60
CA ALA A 271 -9.81 15.02 -18.66
C ALA A 271 -9.56 15.77 -19.98
N SER A 272 -8.40 15.57 -20.57
CA SER A 272 -8.05 15.98 -21.95
C SER A 272 -8.05 14.77 -22.85
#